data_2a3e71b79251174c953e3c3c2e5bb01b
#
_entry.id   2a3e71b79251174c953e3c3c2e5bb01b
#
_cell.length_a   1.000
_cell.length_b   1.000
_cell.length_c   1.000
_cell.angle_alpha   90.00
_cell.angle_beta   90.00
_cell.angle_gamma   90.00
#
_symmetry.space_group_name_H-M   'P 1'
#
loop_
_entity.id
_entity.type
_entity.pdbx_description
1 polymer ?
#
loop_
_entity_poly.entity_id
_entity_poly.type
_entity_poly.pdbx_seq_one_letter_code
_entity_poly.pdbx_strand_id
1 'polypeptide(L)'
;MSIKWGSKPWRLWSSHWKNRHQMFGLRLPLALIFSIILGCGIGYLATNQFAEWRDWQAFDPQIELDKLIPFLPWMIIPYATLYLYYPMAAILGMRDETTQRENIIFHQIVLLLTWVIFVIFLILPVEVTLRSEISGAELGIWQGLYDLLHTVDTPWNAWPSLHIVQSLLALLVVSRWYNSESKKWHIRILWFSWFMLMLSVVTIKQHFVWDVFSGIVIAMIAWRTWILPLLNSSQSEDIIASFEAL
;
A
#
# COMPACT_ATOMS: atom_id res chain seq x y z
N MET A 1 14.63 11.61 -19.71
CA MET A 1 14.57 12.63 -18.66
C MET A 1 14.50 11.90 -17.32
N SER A 2 15.60 11.81 -16.56
CA SER A 2 15.61 11.06 -15.30
C SER A 2 14.86 11.88 -14.24
N ILE A 3 13.77 11.35 -13.72
CA ILE A 3 13.05 11.96 -12.60
C ILE A 3 13.94 11.78 -11.36
N LYS A 4 14.86 12.70 -11.13
CA LYS A 4 15.70 12.75 -9.90
C LYS A 4 14.92 13.26 -8.67
N TRP A 5 13.66 13.62 -8.88
CA TRP A 5 12.82 14.13 -7.82
C TRP A 5 12.42 13.01 -6.85
N GLY A 6 12.73 13.19 -5.57
CA GLY A 6 12.47 12.17 -4.54
C GLY A 6 13.63 11.22 -4.26
N SER A 7 14.78 11.32 -4.98
CA SER A 7 15.96 10.49 -4.70
C SER A 7 16.70 10.92 -3.42
N LYS A 8 16.65 12.21 -3.10
CA LYS A 8 17.28 12.73 -1.88
C LYS A 8 16.34 12.60 -0.68
N PRO A 9 16.89 12.31 0.50
CA PRO A 9 16.05 12.18 1.70
C PRO A 9 15.47 13.53 2.12
N TRP A 10 14.21 13.52 2.54
CA TRP A 10 13.60 14.72 3.10
C TRP A 10 14.20 15.05 4.47
N ARG A 11 14.26 16.34 4.81
CA ARG A 11 14.76 16.81 6.11
C ARG A 11 14.02 16.18 7.30
N LEU A 12 12.78 15.76 7.11
CA LEU A 12 11.99 15.00 8.07
C LEU A 12 12.74 13.78 8.63
N TRP A 13 13.54 13.13 7.80
CA TRP A 13 14.27 11.91 8.17
C TRP A 13 15.56 12.17 8.95
N SER A 14 16.04 13.43 9.01
CA SER A 14 17.35 13.79 9.60
C SER A 14 17.57 13.19 11.00
N SER A 15 16.63 13.44 11.93
CA SER A 15 16.74 12.90 13.30
C SER A 15 16.65 11.38 13.33
N HIS A 16 15.84 10.79 12.49
CA HIS A 16 15.63 9.34 12.45
C HIS A 16 16.81 8.62 11.79
N TRP A 17 17.41 9.20 10.75
CA TRP A 17 18.59 8.67 10.07
C TRP A 17 19.82 8.72 10.97
N LYS A 18 20.13 9.86 11.60
CA LYS A 18 21.27 10.01 12.54
C LYS A 18 21.19 9.05 13.73
N ASN A 19 19.98 8.81 14.20
CA ASN A 19 19.76 7.99 15.40
C ASN A 19 19.16 6.61 15.05
N ARG A 20 19.35 6.10 13.81
CA ARG A 20 18.73 4.86 13.32
C ARG A 20 19.09 3.62 14.11
N HIS A 21 20.23 3.65 14.82
CA HIS A 21 20.70 2.54 15.68
C HIS A 21 20.09 2.56 17.10
N GLN A 22 19.43 3.67 17.48
CA GLN A 22 18.77 3.74 18.79
C GLN A 22 17.54 2.84 18.84
N MET A 23 17.07 2.54 20.06
CA MET A 23 15.93 1.66 20.31
C MET A 23 16.13 0.26 19.69
N PHE A 24 17.32 -0.31 19.81
CA PHE A 24 17.68 -1.59 19.19
C PHE A 24 17.48 -1.61 17.65
N GLY A 25 17.70 -0.45 16.99
CA GLY A 25 17.50 -0.31 15.55
C GLY A 25 16.06 -0.07 15.12
N LEU A 26 15.12 0.06 16.05
CA LEU A 26 13.69 0.25 15.74
C LEU A 26 13.29 1.70 15.43
N ARG A 27 14.17 2.68 15.74
CA ARG A 27 13.82 4.10 15.57
C ARG A 27 13.44 4.46 14.13
N LEU A 28 14.21 4.02 13.17
CA LEU A 28 13.93 4.31 11.75
C LEU A 28 12.71 3.54 11.22
N PRO A 29 12.58 2.21 11.38
CA PRO A 29 11.40 1.51 10.89
C PRO A 29 10.10 2.01 11.54
N LEU A 30 10.09 2.32 12.83
CA LEU A 30 8.93 2.93 13.48
C LEU A 30 8.57 4.28 12.87
N ALA A 31 9.56 5.14 12.60
CA ALA A 31 9.30 6.42 11.96
C ALA A 31 8.70 6.26 10.55
N LEU A 32 9.18 5.28 9.76
CA LEU A 32 8.64 4.96 8.45
C LEU A 32 7.20 4.44 8.55
N ILE A 33 6.92 3.52 9.49
CA ILE A 33 5.56 3.01 9.74
C ILE A 33 4.62 4.15 10.13
N PHE A 34 5.02 4.97 11.11
CA PHE A 34 4.20 6.12 11.55
C PHE A 34 3.96 7.12 10.43
N SER A 35 4.94 7.34 9.53
CA SER A 35 4.76 8.25 8.40
C SER A 35 3.68 7.74 7.43
N ILE A 36 3.59 6.43 7.19
CA ILE A 36 2.53 5.83 6.38
C ILE A 36 1.19 5.89 7.11
N ILE A 37 1.14 5.51 8.39
CA ILE A 37 -0.10 5.53 9.16
C ILE A 37 -0.68 6.96 9.24
N LEU A 38 0.15 7.94 9.56
CA LEU A 38 -0.32 9.32 9.68
C LEU A 38 -0.51 9.99 8.32
N GLY A 39 0.48 9.85 7.42
CA GLY A 39 0.45 10.51 6.11
C GLY A 39 -0.58 9.93 5.14
N CYS A 40 -0.83 8.62 5.20
CA CYS A 40 -1.83 7.97 4.36
C CYS A 40 -3.15 7.77 5.10
N GLY A 41 -3.12 7.35 6.37
CA GLY A 41 -4.34 7.06 7.14
C GLY A 41 -5.23 8.29 7.33
N ILE A 42 -4.66 9.42 7.74
CA ILE A 42 -5.43 10.67 7.90
C ILE A 42 -6.01 11.12 6.55
N GLY A 43 -5.19 11.09 5.49
CA GLY A 43 -5.64 11.46 4.14
C GLY A 43 -6.75 10.53 3.63
N TYR A 44 -6.64 9.23 3.88
CA TYR A 44 -7.65 8.25 3.51
C TYR A 44 -8.99 8.50 4.22
N LEU A 45 -8.97 8.70 5.53
CA LEU A 45 -10.17 9.01 6.31
C LEU A 45 -10.80 10.34 5.86
N ALA A 46 -9.99 11.36 5.64
CA ALA A 46 -10.48 12.67 5.22
C ALA A 46 -11.14 12.62 3.83
N THR A 47 -10.54 11.93 2.85
CA THR A 47 -11.11 11.78 1.51
C THR A 47 -12.38 10.93 1.51
N ASN A 48 -12.43 9.91 2.35
CA ASN A 48 -13.57 9.03 2.52
C ASN A 48 -14.78 9.80 3.10
N GLN A 49 -14.59 10.50 4.22
CA GLN A 49 -15.62 11.33 4.83
C GLN A 49 -16.07 12.48 3.94
N PHE A 50 -15.14 13.07 3.19
CA PHE A 50 -15.48 14.12 2.24
C PHE A 50 -16.33 13.59 1.07
N ALA A 51 -16.04 12.39 0.58
CA ALA A 51 -16.81 11.76 -0.48
C ALA A 51 -18.26 11.48 -0.02
N GLU A 52 -18.43 10.97 1.21
CA GLU A 52 -19.73 10.73 1.83
C GLU A 52 -20.50 12.06 2.05
N TRP A 53 -19.84 13.09 2.59
CA TRP A 53 -20.47 14.38 2.92
C TRP A 53 -20.96 15.15 1.69
N ARG A 54 -20.23 15.12 0.57
CA ARG A 54 -20.56 15.93 -0.61
C ARG A 54 -21.72 15.40 -1.45
N ASP A 55 -22.17 14.16 -1.21
CA ASP A 55 -23.32 13.51 -1.87
C ASP A 55 -23.29 13.63 -3.42
N TRP A 56 -22.10 13.52 -4.00
CA TRP A 56 -21.96 13.53 -5.46
C TRP A 56 -22.31 12.14 -6.01
N GLN A 57 -22.85 12.13 -7.24
CA GLN A 57 -23.05 10.87 -7.92
C GLN A 57 -21.70 10.13 -8.07
N ALA A 58 -21.61 8.96 -7.45
CA ALA A 58 -20.45 8.10 -7.57
C ALA A 58 -20.31 7.58 -9.01
N PHE A 59 -19.06 7.48 -9.47
CA PHE A 59 -18.77 6.74 -10.68
C PHE A 59 -18.92 5.24 -10.37
N ASP A 60 -19.64 4.52 -11.22
CA ASP A 60 -19.84 3.08 -11.07
C ASP A 60 -18.94 2.32 -12.07
N PRO A 61 -17.84 1.69 -11.60
CA PRO A 61 -16.95 0.88 -12.43
C PRO A 61 -17.40 -0.59 -12.53
N GLN A 62 -18.58 -0.95 -12.00
CA GLN A 62 -19.07 -2.31 -11.98
C GLN A 62 -19.16 -2.91 -13.38
N ILE A 63 -18.65 -4.13 -13.55
CA ILE A 63 -18.76 -4.93 -14.78
C ILE A 63 -19.46 -6.25 -14.49
N GLU A 64 -19.92 -6.95 -15.53
CA GLU A 64 -20.62 -8.23 -15.36
C GLU A 64 -19.76 -9.28 -14.60
N LEU A 65 -18.45 -9.22 -14.70
CA LEU A 65 -17.56 -10.12 -13.96
C LEU A 65 -17.69 -9.94 -12.44
N ASP A 66 -17.93 -8.73 -11.94
CA ASP A 66 -18.09 -8.46 -10.50
C ASP A 66 -19.29 -9.22 -9.91
N LYS A 67 -20.35 -9.39 -10.70
CA LYS A 67 -21.56 -10.14 -10.31
C LYS A 67 -21.32 -11.64 -10.31
N LEU A 68 -20.44 -12.15 -11.17
CA LEU A 68 -20.11 -13.58 -11.27
C LEU A 68 -19.16 -14.04 -10.16
N ILE A 69 -18.39 -13.15 -9.55
CA ILE A 69 -17.48 -13.49 -8.45
C ILE A 69 -18.29 -13.84 -7.20
N PRO A 70 -18.17 -15.07 -6.66
CA PRO A 70 -18.89 -15.45 -5.47
C PRO A 70 -18.39 -14.68 -4.23
N PHE A 71 -19.31 -14.43 -3.30
CA PHE A 71 -18.93 -13.98 -1.97
C PHE A 71 -18.40 -15.14 -1.13
N LEU A 72 -17.18 -15.01 -0.61
CA LEU A 72 -16.50 -16.04 0.18
C LEU A 72 -16.09 -15.46 1.55
N PRO A 73 -16.90 -15.62 2.60
CA PRO A 73 -16.65 -14.97 3.91
C PRO A 73 -15.29 -15.27 4.52
N TRP A 74 -14.76 -16.49 4.37
CA TRP A 74 -13.46 -16.91 4.91
C TRP A 74 -12.27 -16.18 4.27
N MET A 75 -12.45 -15.58 3.09
CA MET A 75 -11.42 -14.79 2.41
C MET A 75 -11.08 -13.49 3.14
N ILE A 76 -11.80 -13.14 4.20
CA ILE A 76 -11.41 -12.06 5.11
C ILE A 76 -10.05 -12.33 5.78
N ILE A 77 -9.63 -13.59 5.91
CA ILE A 77 -8.31 -13.95 6.47
C ILE A 77 -7.17 -13.55 5.52
N PRO A 78 -7.15 -13.96 4.23
CA PRO A 78 -6.19 -13.41 3.27
C PRO A 78 -6.25 -11.88 3.18
N TYR A 79 -7.44 -11.28 3.21
CA TYR A 79 -7.58 -9.83 3.22
C TYR A 79 -6.85 -9.18 4.41
N ALA A 80 -7.00 -9.74 5.61
CA ALA A 80 -6.34 -9.22 6.82
C ALA A 80 -4.80 -9.23 6.73
N THR A 81 -4.20 -10.04 5.84
CA THR A 81 -2.76 -10.00 5.61
C THR A 81 -2.26 -8.64 5.09
N LEU A 82 -3.15 -7.81 4.54
CA LEU A 82 -2.85 -6.43 4.14
C LEU A 82 -2.13 -5.65 5.24
N TYR A 83 -2.61 -5.79 6.49
CA TYR A 83 -2.02 -5.10 7.64
C TYR A 83 -0.59 -5.55 7.97
N LEU A 84 -0.15 -6.69 7.44
CA LEU A 84 1.24 -7.14 7.52
C LEU A 84 2.10 -6.52 6.41
N TYR A 85 1.53 -6.25 5.23
CA TYR A 85 2.25 -5.63 4.12
C TYR A 85 2.63 -4.18 4.41
N TYR A 86 1.83 -3.42 5.13
CA TYR A 86 2.11 -2.02 5.46
C TYR A 86 3.42 -1.81 6.23
N PRO A 87 3.70 -2.53 7.34
CA PRO A 87 4.97 -2.38 8.06
C PRO A 87 6.11 -3.21 7.46
N MET A 88 5.83 -4.16 6.56
CA MET A 88 6.79 -5.15 6.08
C MET A 88 8.03 -4.51 5.47
N ALA A 89 7.86 -3.55 4.55
CA ALA A 89 8.98 -2.89 3.90
C ALA A 89 9.82 -2.09 4.91
N ALA A 90 9.17 -1.36 5.82
CA ALA A 90 9.86 -0.59 6.86
C ALA A 90 10.75 -1.47 7.75
N ILE A 91 10.26 -2.64 8.13
CA ILE A 91 10.99 -3.57 9.01
C ILE A 91 12.08 -4.32 8.23
N LEU A 92 11.74 -4.90 7.09
CA LEU A 92 12.65 -5.75 6.31
C LEU A 92 13.75 -4.96 5.58
N GLY A 93 13.57 -3.66 5.36
CA GLY A 93 14.57 -2.77 4.78
C GLY A 93 15.64 -2.27 5.74
N MET A 94 15.76 -2.87 6.95
CA MET A 94 16.78 -2.51 7.95
C MET A 94 18.06 -3.34 7.87
N ARG A 95 18.23 -4.15 6.85
CA ARG A 95 19.28 -5.19 6.74
C ARG A 95 20.69 -4.63 6.71
N ASP A 96 20.92 -3.58 5.95
CA ASP A 96 22.20 -2.89 5.77
C ASP A 96 21.95 -1.41 5.40
N GLU A 97 23.01 -0.61 5.37
CA GLU A 97 22.87 0.82 5.13
C GLU A 97 22.29 1.17 3.75
N THR A 98 22.60 0.36 2.74
CA THR A 98 22.04 0.53 1.38
C THR A 98 20.52 0.32 1.39
N THR A 99 20.06 -0.79 1.99
CA THR A 99 18.62 -1.07 2.09
C THR A 99 17.91 -0.06 2.98
N GLN A 100 18.56 0.49 4.01
CA GLN A 100 17.99 1.57 4.83
C GLN A 100 17.79 2.88 4.03
N ARG A 101 18.76 3.26 3.17
CA ARG A 101 18.60 4.40 2.25
C ARG A 101 17.49 4.15 1.25
N GLU A 102 17.49 2.98 0.61
CA GLU A 102 16.42 2.57 -0.31
C GLU A 102 15.04 2.59 0.38
N ASN A 103 14.97 2.18 1.63
CA ASN A 103 13.74 2.14 2.41
C ASN A 103 13.15 3.54 2.66
N ILE A 104 13.99 4.52 2.99
CA ILE A 104 13.56 5.93 3.11
C ILE A 104 13.05 6.44 1.77
N ILE A 105 13.81 6.26 0.68
CA ILE A 105 13.42 6.67 -0.67
C ILE A 105 12.10 6.02 -1.07
N PHE A 106 11.95 4.72 -0.84
CA PHE A 106 10.73 3.97 -1.12
C PHE A 106 9.52 4.58 -0.41
N HIS A 107 9.61 4.81 0.91
CA HIS A 107 8.49 5.34 1.68
C HIS A 107 8.12 6.77 1.27
N GLN A 108 9.10 7.61 0.93
CA GLN A 108 8.84 8.94 0.37
C GLN A 108 7.97 8.87 -0.89
N ILE A 109 8.33 7.98 -1.81
CA ILE A 109 7.61 7.84 -3.08
C ILE A 109 6.23 7.22 -2.88
N VAL A 110 6.10 6.23 -1.99
CA VAL A 110 4.80 5.65 -1.65
C VAL A 110 3.88 6.70 -1.04
N LEU A 111 4.37 7.55 -0.14
CA LEU A 111 3.62 8.68 0.41
C LEU A 111 3.12 9.60 -0.71
N LEU A 112 4.02 10.05 -1.60
CA LEU A 112 3.66 10.95 -2.70
C LEU A 112 2.64 10.32 -3.65
N LEU A 113 2.85 9.05 -4.04
CA LEU A 113 1.93 8.32 -4.91
C LEU A 113 0.55 8.18 -4.25
N THR A 114 0.51 7.89 -2.95
CA THR A 114 -0.75 7.82 -2.21
C THR A 114 -1.51 9.14 -2.24
N TRP A 115 -0.82 10.27 -2.05
CA TRP A 115 -1.44 11.59 -2.15
C TRP A 115 -1.95 11.92 -3.57
N VAL A 116 -1.25 11.46 -4.61
CA VAL A 116 -1.76 11.56 -5.99
C VAL A 116 -3.05 10.76 -6.13
N ILE A 117 -3.13 9.55 -5.56
CA ILE A 117 -4.34 8.73 -5.58
C ILE A 117 -5.47 9.39 -4.78
N PHE A 118 -5.18 10.05 -3.67
CA PHE A 118 -6.20 10.83 -2.93
C PHE A 118 -6.81 11.96 -3.78
N VAL A 119 -6.02 12.61 -4.62
CA VAL A 119 -6.56 13.57 -5.59
C VAL A 119 -7.52 12.89 -6.57
N ILE A 120 -7.23 11.67 -7.01
CA ILE A 120 -8.15 10.89 -7.85
C ILE A 120 -9.45 10.59 -7.10
N PHE A 121 -9.40 10.16 -5.84
CA PHE A 121 -10.59 9.93 -5.01
C PHE A 121 -11.47 11.18 -4.85
N LEU A 122 -10.82 12.35 -4.76
CA LEU A 122 -11.55 13.62 -4.67
C LEU A 122 -12.24 14.03 -5.98
N ILE A 123 -11.62 13.72 -7.12
CA ILE A 123 -12.13 14.10 -8.45
C ILE A 123 -13.15 13.08 -8.97
N LEU A 124 -12.86 11.79 -8.76
CA LEU A 124 -13.67 10.67 -9.24
C LEU A 124 -14.03 9.74 -8.08
N PRO A 125 -15.06 10.07 -7.29
CA PRO A 125 -15.49 9.23 -6.18
C PRO A 125 -16.11 7.94 -6.71
N VAL A 126 -15.71 6.83 -6.12
CA VAL A 126 -16.28 5.50 -6.40
C VAL A 126 -16.75 4.90 -5.10
N GLU A 127 -18.02 4.49 -5.07
CA GLU A 127 -18.63 3.79 -3.94
C GLU A 127 -18.77 2.30 -4.25
N VAL A 128 -18.35 1.46 -3.31
CA VAL A 128 -18.48 -0.01 -3.44
C VAL A 128 -19.90 -0.45 -3.13
N THR A 129 -20.76 -0.44 -4.14
CA THR A 129 -22.16 -0.88 -4.03
C THR A 129 -22.31 -2.39 -3.81
N LEU A 130 -21.26 -3.19 -4.15
CA LEU A 130 -21.24 -4.64 -3.95
C LEU A 130 -21.42 -5.07 -2.48
N ARG A 131 -21.14 -4.18 -1.51
CA ARG A 131 -21.37 -4.46 -0.09
C ARG A 131 -22.86 -4.65 0.23
N SER A 132 -23.75 -4.02 -0.53
CA SER A 132 -25.19 -4.21 -0.38
C SER A 132 -25.65 -5.63 -0.75
N GLU A 133 -24.95 -6.28 -1.68
CA GLU A 133 -25.26 -7.66 -2.11
C GLU A 133 -25.04 -8.71 -0.99
N ILE A 134 -24.20 -8.38 -0.01
CA ILE A 134 -23.91 -9.25 1.14
C ILE A 134 -24.66 -8.83 2.41
N SER A 135 -25.52 -7.82 2.33
CA SER A 135 -26.37 -7.39 3.44
C SER A 135 -27.32 -8.52 3.83
N GLY A 136 -27.21 -8.97 5.09
CA GLY A 136 -28.01 -10.10 5.59
C GLY A 136 -27.39 -11.49 5.31
N ALA A 137 -26.19 -11.57 4.74
CA ALA A 137 -25.48 -12.84 4.61
C ALA A 137 -25.12 -13.43 6.00
N GLU A 138 -25.29 -14.73 6.17
CA GLU A 138 -24.86 -15.40 7.40
C GLU A 138 -23.33 -15.55 7.42
N LEU A 139 -22.65 -14.66 8.17
CA LEU A 139 -21.19 -14.63 8.25
C LEU A 139 -20.62 -15.61 9.30
N GLY A 140 -21.45 -16.14 10.20
CA GLY A 140 -21.04 -17.10 11.21
C GLY A 140 -19.86 -16.58 12.05
N ILE A 141 -18.79 -17.37 12.16
CA ILE A 141 -17.60 -17.03 12.95
C ILE A 141 -16.83 -15.79 12.42
N TRP A 142 -17.09 -15.36 11.18
CA TRP A 142 -16.44 -14.22 10.54
C TRP A 142 -17.10 -12.88 10.85
N GLN A 143 -18.29 -12.87 11.45
CA GLN A 143 -19.11 -11.68 11.68
C GLN A 143 -18.30 -10.54 12.32
N GLY A 144 -17.60 -10.80 13.44
CA GLY A 144 -16.85 -9.76 14.14
C GLY A 144 -15.72 -9.12 13.31
N LEU A 145 -15.13 -9.87 12.38
CA LEU A 145 -14.10 -9.32 11.47
C LEU A 145 -14.73 -8.41 10.40
N TYR A 146 -15.90 -8.77 9.88
CA TYR A 146 -16.64 -7.91 8.94
C TYR A 146 -17.17 -6.65 9.61
N ASP A 147 -17.67 -6.74 10.82
CA ASP A 147 -18.14 -5.58 11.59
C ASP A 147 -16.99 -4.59 11.84
N LEU A 148 -15.81 -5.11 12.22
CA LEU A 148 -14.61 -4.29 12.37
C LEU A 148 -14.19 -3.67 11.03
N LEU A 149 -14.15 -4.46 9.96
CA LEU A 149 -13.78 -3.99 8.63
C LEU A 149 -14.68 -2.85 8.17
N HIS A 150 -15.99 -3.04 8.22
CA HIS A 150 -16.95 -2.03 7.75
C HIS A 150 -17.02 -0.78 8.63
N THR A 151 -16.59 -0.89 9.90
CA THR A 151 -16.46 0.28 10.80
C THR A 151 -15.24 1.14 10.44
N VAL A 152 -14.12 0.50 10.05
CA VAL A 152 -12.85 1.18 9.79
C VAL A 152 -12.76 1.66 8.33
N ASP A 153 -13.34 0.90 7.41
CA ASP A 153 -13.25 1.13 5.97
C ASP A 153 -14.65 1.35 5.38
N THR A 154 -15.03 2.61 5.19
CA THR A 154 -16.29 2.98 4.56
C THR A 154 -16.23 2.71 3.04
N PRO A 155 -17.37 2.58 2.31
CA PRO A 155 -17.39 2.07 0.94
C PRO A 155 -16.83 3.02 -0.13
N TRP A 156 -16.38 4.19 0.26
CA TRP A 156 -15.80 5.18 -0.63
C TRP A 156 -14.30 4.94 -0.89
N ASN A 157 -13.68 5.72 -1.75
CA ASN A 157 -12.25 5.61 -2.08
C ASN A 157 -11.87 4.26 -2.75
N ALA A 158 -12.77 3.68 -3.54
CA ALA A 158 -12.53 2.37 -4.12
C ALA A 158 -11.55 2.38 -5.29
N TRP A 159 -11.59 3.39 -6.17
CA TRP A 159 -10.82 3.41 -7.41
C TRP A 159 -9.75 4.51 -7.46
N PRO A 160 -8.49 4.14 -7.76
CA PRO A 160 -7.91 2.78 -7.85
C PRO A 160 -7.69 2.16 -6.47
N SER A 161 -7.64 0.82 -6.37
CA SER A 161 -7.45 0.17 -5.08
C SER A 161 -6.07 0.47 -4.46
N LEU A 162 -6.06 1.24 -3.37
CA LEU A 162 -4.84 1.48 -2.57
C LEU A 162 -4.32 0.20 -1.91
N HIS A 163 -5.21 -0.72 -1.53
CA HIS A 163 -4.85 -2.02 -0.99
C HIS A 163 -3.89 -2.76 -1.93
N ILE A 164 -4.20 -2.74 -3.22
CA ILE A 164 -3.39 -3.38 -4.27
C ILE A 164 -2.14 -2.57 -4.56
N VAL A 165 -2.24 -1.25 -4.72
CA VAL A 165 -1.08 -0.40 -5.03
C VAL A 165 0.00 -0.54 -3.96
N GLN A 166 -0.33 -0.31 -2.70
CA GLN A 166 0.65 -0.26 -1.62
C GLN A 166 1.21 -1.65 -1.28
N SER A 167 0.36 -2.69 -1.24
CA SER A 167 0.82 -4.04 -0.94
C SER A 167 1.71 -4.61 -2.05
N LEU A 168 1.40 -4.35 -3.34
CA LEU A 168 2.24 -4.78 -4.46
C LEU A 168 3.59 -4.06 -4.44
N LEU A 169 3.63 -2.75 -4.19
CA LEU A 169 4.87 -2.01 -4.08
C LEU A 169 5.74 -2.50 -2.92
N ALA A 170 5.14 -2.78 -1.76
CA ALA A 170 5.84 -3.37 -0.62
C ALA A 170 6.41 -4.76 -0.96
N LEU A 171 5.65 -5.61 -1.65
CA LEU A 171 6.12 -6.91 -2.12
C LEU A 171 7.28 -6.79 -3.12
N LEU A 172 7.20 -5.88 -4.08
CA LEU A 172 8.22 -5.66 -5.09
C LEU A 172 9.55 -5.20 -4.46
N VAL A 173 9.51 -4.24 -3.53
CA VAL A 173 10.73 -3.75 -2.89
C VAL A 173 11.36 -4.80 -1.99
N VAL A 174 10.56 -5.56 -1.23
CA VAL A 174 11.08 -6.68 -0.42
C VAL A 174 11.64 -7.80 -1.30
N SER A 175 10.98 -8.12 -2.42
CA SER A 175 11.49 -9.08 -3.39
C SER A 175 12.85 -8.66 -3.97
N ARG A 176 13.08 -7.35 -4.19
CA ARG A 176 14.37 -6.80 -4.60
C ARG A 176 15.45 -7.02 -3.53
N TRP A 177 15.15 -6.69 -2.26
CA TRP A 177 16.12 -6.78 -1.17
C TRP A 177 16.51 -8.22 -0.80
N TYR A 178 15.61 -9.17 -0.99
CA TYR A 178 15.76 -10.57 -0.62
C TYR A 178 15.92 -11.51 -1.82
N ASN A 179 16.45 -11.01 -2.94
CA ASN A 179 16.68 -11.78 -4.17
C ASN A 179 17.94 -12.68 -4.09
N SER A 180 18.07 -13.51 -3.07
CA SER A 180 19.13 -14.51 -2.95
C SER A 180 18.56 -15.93 -3.07
N GLU A 181 19.37 -16.90 -3.53
CA GLU A 181 18.94 -18.30 -3.66
C GLU A 181 18.33 -18.85 -2.37
N SER A 182 18.96 -18.55 -1.21
CA SER A 182 18.51 -19.02 0.09
C SER A 182 17.16 -18.42 0.52
N LYS A 183 16.72 -17.31 -0.08
CA LYS A 183 15.49 -16.59 0.25
C LYS A 183 14.36 -16.79 -0.77
N LYS A 184 14.63 -17.41 -1.90
CA LYS A 184 13.64 -17.60 -2.99
C LYS A 184 12.31 -18.22 -2.51
N TRP A 185 12.38 -19.19 -1.59
CA TRP A 185 11.17 -19.82 -1.07
C TRP A 185 10.30 -18.85 -0.28
N HIS A 186 10.89 -18.02 0.58
CA HIS A 186 10.17 -17.02 1.35
C HIS A 186 9.49 -15.99 0.44
N ILE A 187 10.19 -15.55 -0.61
CA ILE A 187 9.63 -14.63 -1.60
C ILE A 187 8.47 -15.28 -2.36
N ARG A 188 8.56 -16.57 -2.72
CA ARG A 188 7.44 -17.29 -3.36
C ARG A 188 6.20 -17.37 -2.46
N ILE A 189 6.40 -17.61 -1.15
CA ILE A 189 5.29 -17.59 -0.17
C ILE A 189 4.67 -16.19 -0.08
N LEU A 190 5.47 -15.13 -0.06
CA LEU A 190 4.96 -13.75 -0.06
C LEU A 190 4.16 -13.44 -1.32
N TRP A 191 4.61 -13.86 -2.50
CA TRP A 191 3.88 -13.69 -3.75
C TRP A 191 2.56 -14.48 -3.75
N PHE A 192 2.56 -15.70 -3.22
CA PHE A 192 1.33 -16.49 -3.07
C PHE A 192 0.35 -15.83 -2.09
N SER A 193 0.85 -15.37 -0.94
CA SER A 193 0.04 -14.61 0.03
C SER A 193 -0.57 -13.36 -0.59
N TRP A 194 0.22 -12.62 -1.38
CA TRP A 194 -0.28 -11.43 -2.07
C TRP A 194 -1.33 -11.78 -3.13
N PHE A 195 -1.13 -12.86 -3.85
CA PHE A 195 -2.14 -13.34 -4.81
C PHE A 195 -3.46 -13.67 -4.11
N MET A 196 -3.40 -14.31 -2.95
CA MET A 196 -4.59 -14.59 -2.13
C MET A 196 -5.23 -13.29 -1.61
N LEU A 197 -4.43 -12.32 -1.18
CA LEU A 197 -4.90 -10.98 -0.82
C LEU A 197 -5.62 -10.31 -2.01
N MET A 198 -5.02 -10.31 -3.18
CA MET A 198 -5.61 -9.73 -4.40
C MET A 198 -6.97 -10.36 -4.73
N LEU A 199 -7.09 -11.68 -4.64
CA LEU A 199 -8.37 -12.37 -4.83
C LEU A 199 -9.38 -12.02 -3.73
N SER A 200 -8.90 -11.84 -2.49
CA SER A 200 -9.78 -11.59 -1.36
C SER A 200 -10.53 -10.28 -1.48
N VAL A 201 -9.90 -9.21 -1.98
CA VAL A 201 -10.55 -7.89 -2.06
C VAL A 201 -11.80 -7.88 -2.95
N VAL A 202 -11.86 -8.75 -3.96
CA VAL A 202 -13.05 -8.89 -4.82
C VAL A 202 -14.03 -9.94 -4.30
N THR A 203 -13.53 -11.03 -3.70
CA THR A 203 -14.42 -12.11 -3.18
C THR A 203 -15.11 -11.75 -1.87
N ILE A 204 -14.58 -10.80 -1.09
CA ILE A 204 -15.26 -10.23 0.09
C ILE A 204 -16.05 -8.95 -0.24
N LYS A 205 -16.19 -8.62 -1.55
CA LYS A 205 -16.97 -7.49 -2.04
C LYS A 205 -16.49 -6.12 -1.53
N GLN A 206 -15.18 -5.95 -1.35
CA GLN A 206 -14.57 -4.67 -0.94
C GLN A 206 -14.11 -3.83 -2.14
N HIS A 207 -13.94 -4.42 -3.32
CA HIS A 207 -13.50 -3.75 -4.54
C HIS A 207 -14.13 -4.37 -5.77
N PHE A 208 -14.25 -3.58 -6.83
CA PHE A 208 -14.53 -4.05 -8.18
C PHE A 208 -13.26 -4.63 -8.83
N VAL A 209 -13.43 -5.50 -9.82
CA VAL A 209 -12.31 -6.06 -10.61
C VAL A 209 -11.49 -4.93 -11.26
N TRP A 210 -12.16 -3.86 -11.70
CA TRP A 210 -11.51 -2.70 -12.30
C TRP A 210 -10.59 -1.95 -11.33
N ASP A 211 -10.95 -1.87 -10.04
CA ASP A 211 -10.12 -1.24 -9.01
C ASP A 211 -8.82 -2.01 -8.82
N VAL A 212 -8.90 -3.34 -8.81
CA VAL A 212 -7.76 -4.24 -8.68
C VAL A 212 -6.85 -4.13 -9.89
N PHE A 213 -7.42 -4.21 -11.09
CA PHE A 213 -6.66 -4.12 -12.34
C PHE A 213 -5.91 -2.79 -12.45
N SER A 214 -6.62 -1.67 -12.23
CA SER A 214 -6.01 -0.34 -12.28
C SER A 214 -4.96 -0.15 -11.17
N GLY A 215 -5.19 -0.69 -9.97
CA GLY A 215 -4.22 -0.70 -8.87
C GLY A 215 -2.91 -1.41 -9.24
N ILE A 216 -3.00 -2.59 -9.89
CA ILE A 216 -1.83 -3.32 -10.40
C ILE A 216 -1.10 -2.49 -11.46
N VAL A 217 -1.82 -1.93 -12.42
CA VAL A 217 -1.22 -1.13 -13.51
C VAL A 217 -0.49 0.09 -12.93
N ILE A 218 -1.11 0.84 -12.02
CA ILE A 218 -0.51 2.01 -11.38
C ILE A 218 0.74 1.59 -10.58
N ALA A 219 0.68 0.53 -9.78
CA ALA A 219 1.82 0.04 -9.02
C ALA A 219 2.99 -0.35 -9.94
N MET A 220 2.73 -1.07 -11.05
CA MET A 220 3.75 -1.50 -12.00
C MET A 220 4.36 -0.34 -12.77
N ILE A 221 3.55 0.65 -13.18
CA ILE A 221 4.06 1.88 -13.80
C ILE A 221 4.93 2.62 -12.79
N ALA A 222 4.44 2.92 -11.59
CA ALA A 222 5.19 3.61 -10.55
C ALA A 222 6.49 2.88 -10.19
N TRP A 223 6.44 1.55 -10.08
CA TRP A 223 7.62 0.74 -9.82
C TRP A 223 8.68 0.89 -10.92
N ARG A 224 8.29 0.73 -12.19
CA ARG A 224 9.24 0.71 -13.31
C ARG A 224 9.77 2.10 -13.68
N THR A 225 8.92 3.12 -13.62
CA THR A 225 9.26 4.46 -14.14
C THR A 225 9.78 5.40 -13.05
N TRP A 226 9.46 5.15 -11.80
CA TRP A 226 9.80 6.05 -10.71
C TRP A 226 10.61 5.37 -9.60
N ILE A 227 10.04 4.33 -8.92
CA ILE A 227 10.67 3.75 -7.73
C ILE A 227 11.98 3.03 -8.09
N LEU A 228 11.95 2.06 -9.00
CA LEU A 228 13.12 1.24 -9.33
C LEU A 228 14.34 2.07 -9.84
N PRO A 229 14.18 3.09 -10.72
CA PRO A 229 15.29 3.95 -11.09
C PRO A 229 15.90 4.72 -9.92
N LEU A 230 15.08 5.20 -8.96
CA LEU A 230 15.56 5.89 -7.77
C LEU A 230 16.30 4.95 -6.82
N LEU A 231 15.78 3.75 -6.60
CA LEU A 231 16.47 2.74 -5.79
C LEU A 231 17.81 2.31 -6.42
N ASN A 232 17.88 2.20 -7.75
CA ASN A 232 19.14 1.91 -8.43
C ASN A 232 20.18 3.03 -8.28
N SER A 233 19.76 4.27 -8.07
CA SER A 233 20.65 5.40 -7.83
C SER A 233 21.05 5.57 -6.35
N SER A 234 20.50 4.80 -5.43
CA SER A 234 20.72 4.93 -3.96
C SER A 234 22.19 4.79 -3.53
N GLN A 235 23.03 4.17 -4.38
CA GLN A 235 24.46 3.98 -4.12
C GLN A 235 25.34 5.03 -4.83
N SER A 236 24.78 5.99 -5.56
CA SER A 236 25.57 7.07 -6.16
C SER A 236 26.13 8.00 -5.08
N GLU A 237 27.34 8.57 -5.34
CA GLU A 237 28.01 9.47 -4.40
C GLU A 237 27.14 10.67 -4.00
N ASP A 238 26.40 11.25 -4.95
CA ASP A 238 25.49 12.39 -4.70
C ASP A 238 24.37 12.01 -3.71
N ILE A 239 23.81 10.79 -3.79
CA ILE A 239 22.78 10.31 -2.88
C ILE A 239 23.38 9.99 -1.51
N ILE A 240 24.51 9.28 -1.46
CA ILE A 240 25.21 8.98 -0.21
C ILE A 240 25.52 10.28 0.54
N ALA A 241 26.15 11.24 -0.13
CA ALA A 241 26.46 12.56 0.45
C ALA A 241 25.20 13.29 0.97
N SER A 242 24.04 13.13 0.29
CA SER A 242 22.79 13.72 0.75
C SER A 242 22.25 13.12 2.04
N PHE A 243 22.52 11.84 2.30
CA PHE A 243 22.20 11.17 3.57
C PHE A 243 23.18 11.52 4.70
N GLU A 244 24.46 11.73 4.37
CA GLU A 244 25.47 12.20 5.32
C GLU A 244 25.22 13.66 5.74
N ALA A 245 24.65 14.46 4.86
CA ALA A 245 24.31 15.87 5.13
C ALA A 245 23.01 16.06 5.95
N LEU A 246 22.23 14.98 6.18
CA LEU A 246 21.04 15.05 7.04
C LEU A 246 21.41 15.37 8.49
#